data_82c3051abf971fa1e254dd4dfd00c302
#
_entry.id   82c3051abf971fa1e254dd4dfd00c302
#
_cell.length_a   1.000
_cell.length_b   1.000
_cell.length_c   1.000
_cell.angle_alpha   90.00
_cell.angle_beta   90.00
_cell.angle_gamma   90.00
#
_symmetry.space_group_name_H-M   'P 1'
#
loop_
_entity.id
_entity.type
_entity.pdbx_description
1 polymer ?
#
loop_
_entity_poly.entity_id
_entity_poly.type
_entity_poly.pdbx_seq_one_letter_code
_entity_poly.pdbx_strand_id
1 'polypeptide(L)'
;MNSPTSGASAVSRASGHGFAGASVPRLVIAAPSSGSGKTTVATGLMAALAGRGFAVSPHKVGPDYIDPGYHALATGRAGRNLDAYLCGPELVGPLFLHGARGCDIAVVEGVMGLYDGAAGQGELASTAQVAKLLRAPVVLVVDASSQSRSVAALVHGFVTWDPEVRIGGVILNKVASDRHEALLREALESVGAPVLGVLRRAPQVDTPARHLGLVPAAERHGAAVEAVAAMGAQVAAGCDLEALVALARGAGALSCAAWDAGVVSPPPPLPVPVPGGFAPRPPDRPGRPRPQTPDGLEGVGRSAAPARTPDGLEGVGRGAAPVRTPDGPEGVGRSAAPARTPDGLEGVGRSSRVTVAVAGGAAFTFSYAEHAELLAAAGAEVVVFDPLRDEALPEGTRGLVVGGGFPEVYAAELSANEPLRKAVGELALSGAPVAAECAGLLYLCRELDGRPMCGVLDAAARMTGRLTLGYRDAVAVGDSVLAAAGERMRGHEFHRTVVEPGAGAGPAAPAWGLHAPERRLEGFVQHNVHASYLHTHWAGAPGVARRFVERCRTS
;
A
#
# COMPACT_ATOMS: atom_id res chain seq x y z
N MET A 1 30.69 53.91 52.65
CA MET A 1 30.12 54.64 51.51
C MET A 1 30.05 53.67 50.37
N ASN A 2 28.86 53.35 50.07
CA ASN A 2 28.22 52.62 49.01
C ASN A 2 29.01 52.00 47.85
N SER A 3 29.00 50.66 47.81
CA SER A 3 29.16 49.88 46.57
C SER A 3 27.81 49.55 46.01
N PRO A 4 27.61 49.53 44.66
CA PRO A 4 26.46 48.92 44.07
C PRO A 4 26.80 47.51 43.54
N THR A 5 25.96 46.55 43.87
CA THR A 5 25.88 45.20 43.40
C THR A 5 25.43 45.14 41.95
N SER A 6 26.24 44.51 41.11
CA SER A 6 25.92 44.15 39.72
C SER A 6 25.27 42.76 39.68
N GLY A 7 23.99 42.72 39.37
CA GLY A 7 23.28 41.47 39.09
C GLY A 7 23.58 41.00 37.68
N ALA A 8 24.29 39.89 37.56
CA ALA A 8 24.45 39.16 36.28
C ALA A 8 23.27 38.25 36.04
N SER A 9 22.46 38.61 35.03
CA SER A 9 21.39 37.78 34.49
C SER A 9 22.00 36.56 33.77
N ALA A 10 21.74 35.37 34.29
CA ALA A 10 22.11 34.11 33.64
C ALA A 10 21.14 33.83 32.47
N VAL A 11 21.59 34.16 31.26
CA VAL A 11 20.94 33.70 30.04
C VAL A 11 21.17 32.20 29.92
N SER A 12 20.12 31.43 30.19
CA SER A 12 20.09 29.98 29.92
C SER A 12 20.30 29.74 28.42
N ARG A 13 21.47 29.26 28.08
CA ARG A 13 21.74 28.69 26.75
C ARG A 13 20.93 27.40 26.62
N ALA A 14 19.83 27.45 25.91
CA ALA A 14 19.16 26.26 25.39
C ALA A 14 20.19 25.49 24.54
N SER A 15 20.67 24.37 25.05
CA SER A 15 21.53 23.42 24.34
C SER A 15 20.73 22.89 23.17
N GLY A 16 21.02 23.37 21.97
CA GLY A 16 20.55 22.79 20.72
C GLY A 16 21.11 21.36 20.63
N HIS A 17 20.29 20.38 20.96
CA HIS A 17 20.55 19.00 20.58
C HIS A 17 20.47 18.94 19.07
N GLY A 18 21.61 19.00 18.40
CA GLY A 18 21.72 18.66 16.98
C GLY A 18 21.18 17.25 16.81
N PHE A 19 20.12 17.10 16.02
CA PHE A 19 19.61 15.79 15.63
C PHE A 19 20.76 15.05 14.92
N ALA A 20 21.39 14.09 15.63
CA ALA A 20 22.22 13.11 14.96
C ALA A 20 21.29 12.35 14.01
N GLY A 21 21.54 12.48 12.70
CA GLY A 21 20.66 11.91 11.67
C GLY A 21 20.44 10.42 11.92
N ALA A 22 19.20 9.98 11.92
CA ALA A 22 18.86 8.57 12.11
C ALA A 22 19.39 7.75 10.93
N SER A 23 20.22 6.76 11.20
CA SER A 23 20.79 5.87 10.20
C SER A 23 20.26 4.45 10.41
N VAL A 24 19.20 4.09 9.68
CA VAL A 24 18.70 2.71 9.60
C VAL A 24 19.20 2.14 8.27
N PRO A 25 19.92 1.00 8.27
CA PRO A 25 20.28 0.29 7.04
C PRO A 25 19.04 0.00 6.20
N ARG A 26 19.03 0.38 4.92
CA ARG A 26 17.87 0.22 4.07
C ARG A 26 18.24 0.13 2.61
N LEU A 27 17.41 -0.57 1.84
CA LEU A 27 17.49 -0.62 0.39
C LEU A 27 16.09 -0.65 -0.23
N VAL A 28 16.02 -0.25 -1.51
CA VAL A 28 14.79 -0.28 -2.30
C VAL A 28 14.91 -1.36 -3.37
N ILE A 29 13.94 -2.26 -3.43
CA ILE A 29 13.81 -3.26 -4.50
C ILE A 29 12.92 -2.67 -5.58
N ALA A 30 13.47 -2.39 -6.74
CA ALA A 30 12.75 -1.81 -7.88
C ALA A 30 12.89 -2.69 -9.13
N ALA A 31 12.19 -2.34 -10.20
CA ALA A 31 12.31 -3.02 -11.48
C ALA A 31 12.06 -2.07 -12.65
N PRO A 32 12.42 -2.45 -13.88
CA PRO A 32 12.11 -1.68 -15.07
C PRO A 32 10.59 -1.56 -15.35
N SER A 33 9.81 -2.57 -14.94
CA SER A 33 8.36 -2.62 -15.18
C SER A 33 7.63 -3.51 -14.18
N SER A 34 6.30 -3.47 -14.20
CA SER A 34 5.46 -4.44 -13.50
C SER A 34 5.70 -5.87 -14.02
N GLY A 35 5.50 -6.89 -13.18
CA GLY A 35 5.67 -8.31 -13.56
C GLY A 35 7.12 -8.82 -13.59
N SER A 36 8.12 -7.98 -13.31
CA SER A 36 9.54 -8.39 -13.27
C SER A 36 9.89 -9.28 -12.06
N GLY A 37 9.01 -9.41 -11.08
CA GLY A 37 9.20 -10.24 -9.88
C GLY A 37 9.70 -9.48 -8.65
N LYS A 38 9.44 -8.16 -8.57
CA LYS A 38 9.78 -7.34 -7.39
C LYS A 38 9.28 -7.94 -6.09
N THR A 39 7.98 -8.32 -6.05
CA THR A 39 7.33 -8.85 -4.85
C THR A 39 7.97 -10.15 -4.40
N THR A 40 8.27 -11.06 -5.33
CA THR A 40 8.99 -12.31 -5.03
C THR A 40 10.36 -12.04 -4.41
N VAL A 41 11.12 -11.11 -5.00
CA VAL A 41 12.46 -10.77 -4.52
C VAL A 41 12.41 -10.01 -3.19
N ALA A 42 11.53 -9.02 -3.04
CA ALA A 42 11.43 -8.22 -1.82
C ALA A 42 10.94 -9.05 -0.64
N THR A 43 9.84 -9.80 -0.82
CA THR A 43 9.31 -10.71 0.21
C THR A 43 10.31 -11.80 0.56
N GLY A 44 10.95 -12.41 -0.46
CA GLY A 44 11.98 -13.42 -0.27
C GLY A 44 13.21 -12.88 0.47
N LEU A 45 13.65 -11.66 0.18
CA LEU A 45 14.76 -11.01 0.89
C LEU A 45 14.39 -10.72 2.34
N MET A 46 13.18 -10.20 2.59
CA MET A 46 12.66 -9.98 3.94
C MET A 46 12.67 -11.30 4.74
N ALA A 47 12.13 -12.38 4.17
CA ALA A 47 12.08 -13.70 4.80
C ALA A 47 13.50 -14.29 5.04
N ALA A 48 14.40 -14.18 4.06
CA ALA A 48 15.78 -14.67 4.17
C ALA A 48 16.57 -13.92 5.25
N LEU A 49 16.40 -12.60 5.36
CA LEU A 49 17.04 -11.79 6.39
C LEU A 49 16.45 -12.07 7.78
N ALA A 50 15.12 -12.16 7.89
CA ALA A 50 14.45 -12.54 9.14
C ALA A 50 14.88 -13.94 9.61
N GLY A 51 15.00 -14.91 8.69
CA GLY A 51 15.52 -16.25 8.97
C GLY A 51 16.99 -16.27 9.44
N ARG A 52 17.76 -15.23 9.17
CA ARG A 52 19.12 -15.01 9.70
C ARG A 52 19.13 -14.25 11.04
N GLY A 53 17.96 -13.94 11.60
CA GLY A 53 17.83 -13.27 12.90
C GLY A 53 17.83 -11.74 12.84
N PHE A 54 17.75 -11.12 11.66
CA PHE A 54 17.58 -9.67 11.54
C PHE A 54 16.16 -9.27 11.91
N ALA A 55 16.00 -8.20 12.68
CA ALA A 55 14.75 -7.48 12.81
C ALA A 55 14.51 -6.64 11.53
N VAL A 56 13.69 -7.15 10.61
CA VAL A 56 13.46 -6.52 9.30
C VAL A 56 12.23 -5.62 9.34
N SER A 57 12.36 -4.36 8.87
CA SER A 57 11.24 -3.44 8.68
C SER A 57 10.72 -3.54 7.25
N PRO A 58 9.47 -3.99 7.04
CA PRO A 58 8.89 -4.13 5.71
C PRO A 58 8.15 -2.86 5.28
N HIS A 59 8.46 -2.39 4.06
CA HIS A 59 7.78 -1.24 3.48
C HIS A 59 7.40 -1.49 2.01
N LYS A 60 6.31 -0.86 1.58
CA LYS A 60 5.82 -0.85 0.20
C LYS A 60 5.66 0.58 -0.29
N VAL A 61 6.16 0.90 -1.48
CA VAL A 61 5.88 2.17 -2.14
C VAL A 61 4.46 2.15 -2.72
N GLY A 62 3.74 3.26 -2.53
CA GLY A 62 2.40 3.43 -3.08
C GLY A 62 1.28 2.79 -2.25
N PRO A 63 0.04 2.82 -2.77
CA PRO A 63 -1.18 2.48 -2.03
C PRO A 63 -1.55 0.98 -2.16
N ASP A 64 -0.59 0.09 -2.20
CA ASP A 64 -0.80 -1.35 -2.30
C ASP A 64 -1.21 -1.94 -0.94
N TYR A 65 -2.24 -2.79 -0.92
CA TYR A 65 -2.73 -3.44 0.31
C TYR A 65 -2.42 -4.94 0.38
N ILE A 66 -2.00 -5.54 -0.74
CA ILE A 66 -1.81 -6.99 -0.85
C ILE A 66 -0.39 -7.37 -0.46
N ASP A 67 0.61 -6.73 -1.09
CA ASP A 67 2.02 -7.02 -0.85
C ASP A 67 2.42 -6.81 0.62
N PRO A 68 1.95 -5.75 1.34
CA PRO A 68 2.22 -5.59 2.77
C PRO A 68 1.79 -6.76 3.65
N GLY A 69 0.75 -7.51 3.26
CA GLY A 69 0.33 -8.74 3.94
C GLY A 69 1.38 -9.86 3.84
N TYR A 70 1.98 -10.05 2.67
CA TYR A 70 3.09 -10.99 2.48
C TYR A 70 4.36 -10.54 3.21
N HIS A 71 4.63 -9.24 3.20
CA HIS A 71 5.75 -8.66 3.95
C HIS A 71 5.59 -8.90 5.46
N ALA A 72 4.37 -8.77 5.97
CA ALA A 72 4.08 -9.06 7.38
C ALA A 72 4.32 -10.53 7.73
N LEU A 73 3.93 -11.47 6.87
CA LEU A 73 4.23 -12.90 7.04
C LEU A 73 5.75 -13.17 7.02
N ALA A 74 6.48 -12.49 6.14
CA ALA A 74 7.93 -12.66 6.00
C ALA A 74 8.73 -12.17 7.21
N THR A 75 8.23 -11.14 7.91
CA THR A 75 9.00 -10.42 8.94
C THR A 75 8.42 -10.51 10.34
N GLY A 76 7.16 -10.95 10.48
CA GLY A 76 6.40 -10.89 11.74
C GLY A 76 6.04 -9.46 12.19
N ARG A 77 6.18 -8.45 11.32
CA ARG A 77 5.92 -7.02 11.58
C ARG A 77 4.89 -6.48 10.58
N ALA A 78 4.13 -5.47 11.00
CA ALA A 78 3.17 -4.83 10.10
C ALA A 78 3.87 -4.29 8.85
N GLY A 79 3.38 -4.67 7.67
CA GLY A 79 3.77 -4.06 6.40
C GLY A 79 3.23 -2.63 6.33
N ARG A 80 4.06 -1.68 5.91
CA ARG A 80 3.72 -0.25 5.89
C ARG A 80 3.87 0.34 4.51
N ASN A 81 3.00 1.28 4.18
CA ASN A 81 3.03 1.97 2.90
C ASN A 81 3.77 3.30 3.01
N LEU A 82 4.57 3.60 2.00
CA LEU A 82 5.26 4.87 1.83
C LEU A 82 4.71 5.51 0.54
N ASP A 83 3.73 6.37 0.69
CA ASP A 83 3.03 6.97 -0.44
C ASP A 83 3.18 8.48 -0.42
N ALA A 84 4.02 9.00 -1.34
CA ALA A 84 4.29 10.42 -1.46
C ALA A 84 3.10 11.21 -2.05
N TYR A 85 2.14 10.55 -2.71
CA TYR A 85 0.92 11.22 -3.16
C TYR A 85 -0.08 11.38 -2.01
N LEU A 86 -0.39 10.30 -1.29
CA LEU A 86 -1.41 10.30 -0.23
C LEU A 86 -0.95 11.09 1.01
N CYS A 87 0.30 10.90 1.42
CA CYS A 87 0.82 11.48 2.65
C CYS A 87 1.59 12.78 2.45
N GLY A 88 2.04 13.05 1.23
CA GLY A 88 3.03 14.09 0.94
C GLY A 88 4.47 13.56 1.01
N PRO A 89 5.37 14.07 0.14
CA PRO A 89 6.78 13.66 0.11
C PRO A 89 7.50 13.85 1.45
N GLU A 90 7.13 14.88 2.20
CA GLU A 90 7.72 15.26 3.50
C GLU A 90 7.44 14.23 4.60
N LEU A 91 6.36 13.43 4.49
CA LEU A 91 6.04 12.39 5.47
C LEU A 91 6.67 11.04 5.16
N VAL A 92 7.23 10.83 3.97
CA VAL A 92 7.85 9.54 3.60
C VAL A 92 9.00 9.17 4.56
N GLY A 93 9.91 10.10 4.84
CA GLY A 93 11.01 9.87 5.78
C GLY A 93 10.53 9.62 7.22
N PRO A 94 9.68 10.46 7.80
CA PRO A 94 9.09 10.26 9.13
C PRO A 94 8.35 8.93 9.28
N LEU A 95 7.47 8.55 8.33
CA LEU A 95 6.74 7.27 8.36
C LEU A 95 7.68 6.08 8.23
N PHE A 96 8.70 6.17 7.38
CA PHE A 96 9.75 5.17 7.29
C PHE A 96 10.46 4.97 8.64
N LEU A 97 10.91 6.04 9.27
CA LEU A 97 11.61 5.97 10.56
C LEU A 97 10.71 5.43 11.68
N HIS A 98 9.41 5.73 11.64
CA HIS A 98 8.43 5.17 12.57
C HIS A 98 8.33 3.64 12.42
N GLY A 99 8.15 3.14 11.21
CA GLY A 99 8.07 1.70 10.93
C GLY A 99 9.36 0.96 11.23
N ALA A 100 10.51 1.61 11.04
CA ALA A 100 11.83 1.03 11.23
C ALA A 100 12.34 1.06 12.69
N ARG A 101 11.55 1.54 13.64
CA ARG A 101 11.94 1.55 15.06
C ARG A 101 12.30 0.15 15.57
N GLY A 102 13.50 0.01 16.14
CA GLY A 102 13.99 -1.26 16.70
C GLY A 102 14.26 -2.33 15.63
N CYS A 103 14.48 -1.93 14.37
CA CYS A 103 14.88 -2.83 13.30
C CYS A 103 16.35 -2.69 12.95
N ASP A 104 16.97 -3.79 12.52
CA ASP A 104 18.37 -3.83 12.08
C ASP A 104 18.52 -3.38 10.63
N ILE A 105 17.49 -3.63 9.81
CA ILE A 105 17.48 -3.34 8.38
C ILE A 105 16.04 -3.12 7.89
N ALA A 106 15.87 -2.28 6.88
CA ALA A 106 14.60 -2.09 6.20
C ALA A 106 14.70 -2.46 4.71
N VAL A 107 13.66 -3.12 4.21
CA VAL A 107 13.49 -3.43 2.79
C VAL A 107 12.23 -2.72 2.30
N VAL A 108 12.39 -1.90 1.26
CA VAL A 108 11.30 -1.14 0.65
C VAL A 108 11.01 -1.72 -0.73
N GLU A 109 9.85 -2.32 -0.91
CA GLU A 109 9.41 -2.78 -2.22
C GLU A 109 8.83 -1.63 -3.03
N GLY A 110 9.31 -1.44 -4.25
CA GLY A 110 8.83 -0.46 -5.21
C GLY A 110 7.49 -0.85 -5.85
N VAL A 111 6.87 0.12 -6.50
CA VAL A 111 5.63 -0.04 -7.28
C VAL A 111 5.92 0.18 -8.78
N MET A 112 5.19 -0.51 -9.66
CA MET A 112 5.31 -0.37 -11.13
C MET A 112 6.78 -0.43 -11.61
N GLY A 113 7.19 0.39 -12.59
CA GLY A 113 8.58 0.63 -12.95
C GLY A 113 9.23 1.67 -12.02
N LEU A 114 10.56 1.63 -11.93
CA LEU A 114 11.33 2.50 -11.03
C LEU A 114 10.96 3.99 -11.15
N TYR A 115 10.74 4.47 -12.37
CA TYR A 115 10.46 5.87 -12.66
C TYR A 115 8.98 6.18 -12.91
N ASP A 116 8.09 5.17 -12.79
CA ASP A 116 6.66 5.33 -12.99
C ASP A 116 6.03 5.94 -11.73
N GLY A 117 5.41 7.09 -11.86
CA GLY A 117 4.74 7.83 -10.80
C GLY A 117 3.26 8.10 -11.08
N ALA A 118 2.68 9.03 -10.33
CA ALA A 118 1.30 9.46 -10.53
C ALA A 118 1.13 10.09 -11.91
N ALA A 119 0.11 9.65 -12.65
CA ALA A 119 -0.11 10.06 -14.03
C ALA A 119 -0.19 11.59 -14.18
N GLY A 120 0.63 12.14 -15.07
CA GLY A 120 0.69 13.58 -15.35
C GLY A 120 1.35 14.44 -14.27
N GLN A 121 1.96 13.83 -13.23
CA GLN A 121 2.59 14.55 -12.11
C GLN A 121 4.12 14.32 -12.00
N GLY A 122 4.76 13.97 -13.13
CA GLY A 122 6.19 13.72 -13.17
C GLY A 122 6.58 12.51 -12.32
N GLU A 123 7.56 12.70 -11.43
CA GLU A 123 8.05 11.61 -10.59
C GLU A 123 7.25 11.39 -9.29
N LEU A 124 6.22 12.21 -9.01
CA LEU A 124 5.45 12.11 -7.77
C LEU A 124 4.93 10.69 -7.55
N ALA A 125 5.19 10.14 -6.36
CA ALA A 125 4.85 8.78 -5.94
C ALA A 125 5.56 7.65 -6.72
N SER A 126 6.60 7.96 -7.51
CA SER A 126 7.45 6.92 -8.11
C SER A 126 8.34 6.25 -7.07
N THR A 127 8.78 5.04 -7.38
CA THR A 127 9.79 4.34 -6.57
C THR A 127 11.11 5.13 -6.52
N ALA A 128 11.48 5.80 -7.60
CA ALA A 128 12.66 6.67 -7.68
C ALA A 128 12.58 7.83 -6.70
N GLN A 129 11.44 8.54 -6.65
CA GLN A 129 11.24 9.61 -5.68
C GLN A 129 11.38 9.12 -4.24
N VAL A 130 10.74 7.99 -3.90
CA VAL A 130 10.85 7.42 -2.54
C VAL A 130 12.28 7.02 -2.22
N ALA A 131 13.02 6.42 -3.16
CA ALA A 131 14.43 6.08 -2.98
C ALA A 131 15.30 7.33 -2.70
N LYS A 132 15.06 8.43 -3.41
CA LYS A 132 15.73 9.73 -3.18
C LYS A 132 15.39 10.31 -1.81
N LEU A 133 14.10 10.39 -1.46
CA LEU A 133 13.63 10.89 -0.16
C LEU A 133 14.22 10.08 1.01
N LEU A 134 14.33 8.77 0.83
CA LEU A 134 14.95 7.89 1.81
C LEU A 134 16.48 7.84 1.71
N ARG A 135 17.12 8.48 0.73
CA ARG A 135 18.56 8.38 0.46
C ARG A 135 19.05 6.93 0.43
N ALA A 136 18.21 6.04 -0.12
CA ALA A 136 18.40 4.60 -0.12
C ALA A 136 18.99 4.13 -1.46
N PRO A 137 19.92 3.17 -1.46
CA PRO A 137 20.33 2.51 -2.69
C PRO A 137 19.20 1.64 -3.24
N VAL A 138 19.16 1.55 -4.57
CA VAL A 138 18.18 0.74 -5.30
C VAL A 138 18.85 -0.54 -5.79
N VAL A 139 18.19 -1.67 -5.62
CA VAL A 139 18.52 -2.93 -6.27
C VAL A 139 17.49 -3.16 -7.39
N LEU A 140 17.97 -3.26 -8.62
CA LEU A 140 17.10 -3.37 -9.80
C LEU A 140 16.85 -4.85 -10.11
N VAL A 141 15.60 -5.31 -10.00
CA VAL A 141 15.18 -6.66 -10.39
C VAL A 141 14.84 -6.68 -11.88
N VAL A 142 15.58 -7.44 -12.65
CA VAL A 142 15.41 -7.54 -14.10
C VAL A 142 14.86 -8.91 -14.47
N ASP A 143 13.72 -8.95 -15.15
CA ASP A 143 13.23 -10.17 -15.80
C ASP A 143 14.16 -10.55 -16.96
N ALA A 144 14.96 -11.58 -16.75
CA ALA A 144 15.95 -12.05 -17.72
C ALA A 144 15.38 -13.10 -18.68
N SER A 145 14.08 -13.47 -18.59
CA SER A 145 13.49 -14.59 -19.33
C SER A 145 13.68 -14.50 -20.85
N SER A 146 13.77 -13.28 -21.39
CA SER A 146 13.92 -13.00 -22.82
C SER A 146 15.10 -12.04 -23.11
N GLN A 147 16.08 -11.97 -22.18
CA GLN A 147 17.26 -11.10 -22.28
C GLN A 147 18.52 -11.90 -22.62
N SER A 148 19.44 -11.23 -23.29
CA SER A 148 20.83 -11.63 -23.50
C SER A 148 21.69 -10.37 -23.32
N ARG A 149 22.61 -10.07 -24.22
CA ARG A 149 23.45 -8.84 -24.13
C ARG A 149 22.67 -7.53 -24.05
N SER A 150 21.41 -7.48 -24.53
CA SER A 150 20.55 -6.30 -24.44
C SER A 150 20.23 -5.90 -23.00
N VAL A 151 20.40 -6.79 -22.01
CA VAL A 151 20.26 -6.46 -20.58
C VAL A 151 21.21 -5.34 -20.18
N ALA A 152 22.41 -5.25 -20.76
CA ALA A 152 23.36 -4.18 -20.50
C ALA A 152 22.82 -2.81 -20.93
N ALA A 153 22.20 -2.72 -22.11
CA ALA A 153 21.58 -1.48 -22.59
C ALA A 153 20.40 -1.05 -21.71
N LEU A 154 19.57 -2.02 -21.30
CA LEU A 154 18.47 -1.77 -20.38
C LEU A 154 18.97 -1.21 -19.04
N VAL A 155 19.88 -1.92 -18.38
CA VAL A 155 20.40 -1.52 -17.06
C VAL A 155 21.16 -0.21 -17.15
N HIS A 156 21.99 -0.01 -18.18
CA HIS A 156 22.69 1.24 -18.42
C HIS A 156 21.72 2.43 -18.53
N GLY A 157 20.62 2.26 -19.26
CA GLY A 157 19.59 3.29 -19.36
C GLY A 157 19.00 3.67 -18.00
N PHE A 158 18.69 2.69 -17.16
CA PHE A 158 18.17 2.95 -15.81
C PHE A 158 19.20 3.62 -14.88
N VAL A 159 20.47 3.21 -14.95
CA VAL A 159 21.56 3.78 -14.14
C VAL A 159 21.86 5.22 -14.52
N THR A 160 21.73 5.58 -15.80
CA THR A 160 22.12 6.90 -16.31
C THR A 160 20.97 7.90 -16.44
N TRP A 161 19.71 7.43 -16.31
CA TRP A 161 18.53 8.25 -16.50
C TRP A 161 18.42 9.38 -15.48
N ASP A 162 18.61 9.05 -14.20
CA ASP A 162 18.55 10.01 -13.10
C ASP A 162 19.76 9.79 -12.17
N PRO A 163 20.74 10.72 -12.15
CA PRO A 163 21.94 10.60 -11.35
C PRO A 163 21.72 10.67 -9.83
N GLU A 164 20.55 11.16 -9.38
CA GLU A 164 20.21 11.19 -7.96
C GLU A 164 19.71 9.83 -7.44
N VAL A 165 19.32 8.93 -8.35
CA VAL A 165 18.91 7.55 -8.01
C VAL A 165 20.13 6.64 -8.02
N ARG A 166 20.56 6.21 -6.85
CA ARG A 166 21.73 5.33 -6.70
C ARG A 166 21.35 3.87 -6.91
N ILE A 167 21.51 3.35 -8.14
CA ILE A 167 21.37 1.92 -8.41
C ILE A 167 22.66 1.22 -7.97
N GLY A 168 22.57 0.40 -6.91
CA GLY A 168 23.71 -0.27 -6.28
C GLY A 168 23.99 -1.66 -6.82
N GLY A 169 23.09 -2.22 -7.63
CA GLY A 169 23.27 -3.51 -8.28
C GLY A 169 21.98 -4.09 -8.84
N VAL A 170 22.10 -5.27 -9.43
CA VAL A 170 21.03 -5.96 -10.16
C VAL A 170 20.79 -7.35 -9.58
N ILE A 171 19.53 -7.76 -9.51
CA ILE A 171 19.12 -9.15 -9.33
C ILE A 171 18.49 -9.62 -10.65
N LEU A 172 19.07 -10.64 -11.26
CA LEU A 172 18.56 -11.27 -12.46
C LEU A 172 17.51 -12.32 -12.11
N ASN A 173 16.27 -12.10 -12.51
CA ASN A 173 15.16 -13.01 -12.24
C ASN A 173 14.80 -13.85 -13.47
N LYS A 174 14.25 -15.06 -13.25
CA LYS A 174 13.81 -16.00 -14.28
C LYS A 174 14.92 -16.46 -15.23
N VAL A 175 16.15 -16.57 -14.76
CA VAL A 175 17.29 -17.06 -15.54
C VAL A 175 17.12 -18.53 -15.88
N ALA A 176 17.37 -18.92 -17.14
CA ALA A 176 17.04 -20.24 -17.65
C ALA A 176 18.10 -21.30 -17.35
N SER A 177 19.40 -20.96 -17.41
CA SER A 177 20.52 -21.90 -17.30
C SER A 177 21.82 -21.22 -16.89
N ASP A 178 22.85 -21.99 -16.52
CA ASP A 178 24.20 -21.48 -16.18
C ASP A 178 24.84 -20.74 -17.36
N ARG A 179 24.68 -21.27 -18.57
CA ARG A 179 25.16 -20.60 -19.78
C ARG A 179 24.47 -19.24 -19.98
N HIS A 180 23.16 -19.17 -19.70
CA HIS A 180 22.40 -17.93 -19.78
C HIS A 180 22.90 -16.93 -18.74
N GLU A 181 23.11 -17.37 -17.50
CA GLU A 181 23.70 -16.54 -16.44
C GLU A 181 25.06 -15.97 -16.83
N ALA A 182 25.97 -16.81 -17.35
CA ALA A 182 27.29 -16.37 -17.75
C ALA A 182 27.23 -15.24 -18.80
N LEU A 183 26.36 -15.36 -19.81
CA LEU A 183 26.15 -14.33 -20.84
C LEU A 183 25.58 -13.01 -20.25
N LEU A 184 24.67 -13.11 -19.29
CA LEU A 184 24.08 -11.93 -18.66
C LEU A 184 25.11 -11.21 -17.76
N ARG A 185 25.93 -11.96 -17.00
CA ARG A 185 26.98 -11.40 -16.14
C ARG A 185 28.06 -10.68 -16.97
N GLU A 186 28.54 -11.31 -18.04
CA GLU A 186 29.48 -10.70 -18.98
C GLU A 186 28.91 -9.38 -19.56
N ALA A 187 27.66 -9.38 -19.96
CA ALA A 187 27.02 -8.17 -20.48
C ALA A 187 26.95 -7.05 -19.43
N LEU A 188 26.57 -7.35 -18.18
CA LEU A 188 26.43 -6.36 -17.11
C LEU A 188 27.79 -5.86 -16.59
N GLU A 189 28.84 -6.68 -16.62
CA GLU A 189 30.19 -6.27 -16.30
C GLU A 189 30.67 -5.14 -17.25
N SER A 190 30.29 -5.22 -18.53
CA SER A 190 30.65 -4.20 -19.53
C SER A 190 30.08 -2.80 -19.23
N VAL A 191 29.06 -2.69 -18.40
CA VAL A 191 28.44 -1.44 -17.98
C VAL A 191 28.63 -1.14 -16.47
N GLY A 192 29.47 -1.92 -15.79
CA GLY A 192 29.85 -1.71 -14.41
C GLY A 192 28.70 -1.93 -13.41
N ALA A 193 27.67 -2.73 -13.76
CA ALA A 193 26.54 -3.00 -12.90
C ALA A 193 26.75 -4.31 -12.10
N PRO A 194 26.95 -4.26 -10.76
CA PRO A 194 27.13 -5.45 -9.94
C PRO A 194 25.90 -6.37 -9.98
N VAL A 195 26.11 -7.67 -10.19
CA VAL A 195 25.04 -8.68 -10.08
C VAL A 195 25.02 -9.24 -8.66
N LEU A 196 24.04 -8.80 -7.88
CA LEU A 196 23.86 -9.17 -6.46
C LEU A 196 23.05 -10.45 -6.26
N GLY A 197 22.47 -11.00 -7.34
CA GLY A 197 21.73 -12.24 -7.27
C GLY A 197 21.27 -12.73 -8.63
N VAL A 198 21.03 -14.04 -8.70
CA VAL A 198 20.50 -14.73 -9.89
C VAL A 198 19.45 -15.74 -9.43
N LEU A 199 18.22 -15.52 -9.82
CA LEU A 199 17.10 -16.39 -9.50
C LEU A 199 16.70 -17.21 -10.73
N ARG A 200 16.66 -18.52 -10.57
CA ARG A 200 16.22 -19.45 -11.62
C ARG A 200 14.71 -19.44 -11.74
N ARG A 201 14.20 -19.82 -12.91
CA ARG A 201 12.77 -20.13 -13.07
C ARG A 201 12.39 -21.25 -12.10
N ALA A 202 11.43 -20.98 -11.22
CA ALA A 202 10.94 -21.96 -10.25
C ALA A 202 9.41 -22.01 -10.31
N PRO A 203 8.81 -23.10 -10.84
CA PRO A 203 7.35 -23.27 -10.88
C PRO A 203 6.70 -23.26 -9.48
N GLN A 204 7.47 -23.60 -8.44
CA GLN A 204 6.97 -23.66 -7.06
C GLN A 204 6.76 -22.27 -6.42
N VAL A 205 7.22 -21.21 -7.06
CA VAL A 205 7.10 -19.81 -6.57
C VAL A 205 5.97 -19.05 -7.28
N ASP A 206 5.15 -19.76 -8.08
CA ASP A 206 3.93 -19.17 -8.65
C ASP A 206 2.93 -18.90 -7.53
N THR A 207 2.94 -17.67 -7.06
CA THR A 207 1.95 -17.18 -6.11
C THR A 207 0.59 -17.06 -6.78
N PRO A 208 -0.49 -17.54 -6.13
CA PRO A 208 -1.83 -17.39 -6.68
C PRO A 208 -2.12 -15.92 -6.98
N ALA A 209 -2.36 -15.61 -8.25
CA ALA A 209 -2.66 -14.25 -8.70
C ALA A 209 -4.14 -14.14 -9.07
N ARG A 210 -4.75 -12.99 -8.77
CA ARG A 210 -6.07 -12.56 -9.25
C ARG A 210 -5.92 -11.42 -10.25
N HIS A 211 -7.05 -10.95 -10.75
CA HIS A 211 -7.12 -9.84 -11.71
C HIS A 211 -6.47 -8.53 -11.24
N LEU A 212 -6.23 -8.38 -9.92
CA LEU A 212 -5.69 -7.18 -9.29
C LEU A 212 -4.34 -7.41 -8.59
N GLY A 213 -3.69 -8.56 -8.78
CA GLY A 213 -2.43 -8.91 -8.13
C GLY A 213 -2.47 -10.27 -7.43
N LEU A 214 -1.67 -10.44 -6.37
CA LEU A 214 -1.67 -11.65 -5.54
C LEU A 214 -3.00 -11.80 -4.78
N VAL A 215 -3.35 -13.04 -4.41
CA VAL A 215 -4.44 -13.28 -3.46
C VAL A 215 -3.98 -12.78 -2.08
N PRO A 216 -4.79 -11.97 -1.35
CA PRO A 216 -4.40 -11.50 -0.03
C PRO A 216 -3.99 -12.64 0.91
N ALA A 217 -2.93 -12.41 1.68
CA ALA A 217 -2.36 -13.42 2.59
C ALA A 217 -3.37 -13.94 3.62
N ALA A 218 -4.31 -13.09 4.07
CA ALA A 218 -5.35 -13.47 5.02
C ALA A 218 -6.38 -14.45 4.45
N GLU A 219 -6.57 -14.48 3.12
CA GLU A 219 -7.55 -15.37 2.48
C GLU A 219 -7.07 -16.82 2.40
N ARG A 220 -5.76 -17.05 2.25
CA ARG A 220 -5.12 -18.36 2.12
C ARG A 220 -3.85 -18.44 2.96
N HIS A 221 -3.99 -18.21 4.25
CA HIS A 221 -2.86 -18.08 5.18
C HIS A 221 -1.82 -19.19 5.05
N GLY A 222 -2.23 -20.46 5.03
CA GLY A 222 -1.30 -21.60 4.88
C GLY A 222 -0.50 -21.54 3.57
N ALA A 223 -1.18 -21.35 2.44
CA ALA A 223 -0.52 -21.25 1.13
C ALA A 223 0.38 -20.00 1.03
N ALA A 224 -0.02 -18.88 1.66
CA ALA A 224 0.80 -17.67 1.70
C ALA A 224 2.07 -17.86 2.53
N VAL A 225 1.99 -18.56 3.67
CA VAL A 225 3.17 -18.91 4.49
C VAL A 225 4.13 -19.82 3.70
N GLU A 226 3.62 -20.84 3.02
CA GLU A 226 4.44 -21.71 2.16
C GLU A 226 5.11 -20.94 1.03
N ALA A 227 4.36 -20.06 0.36
CA ALA A 227 4.90 -19.21 -0.70
C ALA A 227 6.01 -18.28 -0.19
N VAL A 228 5.82 -17.64 0.97
CA VAL A 228 6.85 -16.77 1.61
C VAL A 228 8.10 -17.58 1.94
N ALA A 229 7.95 -18.79 2.50
CA ALA A 229 9.07 -19.67 2.80
C ALA A 229 9.84 -20.08 1.52
N ALA A 230 9.12 -20.41 0.43
CA ALA A 230 9.73 -20.75 -0.85
C ALA A 230 10.48 -19.57 -1.47
N MET A 231 9.90 -18.34 -1.43
CA MET A 231 10.57 -17.11 -1.87
C MET A 231 11.83 -16.86 -1.05
N GLY A 232 11.75 -17.02 0.29
CA GLY A 232 12.90 -16.85 1.19
C GLY A 232 14.03 -17.82 0.87
N ALA A 233 13.72 -19.09 0.66
CA ALA A 233 14.69 -20.12 0.30
C ALA A 233 15.34 -19.82 -1.08
N GLN A 234 14.55 -19.41 -2.06
CA GLN A 234 15.05 -19.07 -3.40
C GLN A 234 16.01 -17.87 -3.36
N VAL A 235 15.65 -16.81 -2.63
CA VAL A 235 16.50 -15.62 -2.48
C VAL A 235 17.75 -15.94 -1.66
N ALA A 236 17.64 -16.73 -0.59
CA ALA A 236 18.80 -17.14 0.21
C ALA A 236 19.82 -17.97 -0.58
N ALA A 237 19.36 -18.79 -1.53
CA ALA A 237 20.22 -19.62 -2.37
C ALA A 237 20.81 -18.85 -3.57
N GLY A 238 20.08 -17.86 -4.11
CA GLY A 238 20.41 -17.21 -5.36
C GLY A 238 21.01 -15.80 -5.24
N CYS A 239 21.00 -15.18 -4.03
CA CYS A 239 21.47 -13.81 -3.82
C CYS A 239 22.62 -13.75 -2.81
N ASP A 240 23.52 -12.81 -3.03
CA ASP A 240 24.55 -12.42 -2.06
C ASP A 240 23.94 -11.52 -0.97
N LEU A 241 23.44 -12.16 0.09
CA LEU A 241 22.78 -11.45 1.19
C LEU A 241 23.75 -10.55 1.96
N GLU A 242 25.03 -10.86 2.00
CA GLU A 242 26.04 -10.04 2.67
C GLU A 242 26.31 -8.76 1.89
N ALA A 243 26.45 -8.85 0.57
CA ALA A 243 26.56 -7.68 -0.30
C ALA A 243 25.31 -6.80 -0.24
N LEU A 244 24.11 -7.39 -0.19
CA LEU A 244 22.84 -6.66 -0.03
C LEU A 244 22.76 -5.93 1.32
N VAL A 245 23.19 -6.56 2.40
CA VAL A 245 23.25 -5.93 3.74
C VAL A 245 24.32 -4.82 3.76
N ALA A 246 25.48 -5.05 3.14
CA ALA A 246 26.54 -4.03 3.03
C ALA A 246 26.05 -2.82 2.22
N LEU A 247 25.31 -3.07 1.11
CA LEU A 247 24.69 -2.02 0.31
C LEU A 247 23.67 -1.22 1.15
N ALA A 248 22.81 -1.90 1.91
CA ALA A 248 21.81 -1.26 2.77
C ALA A 248 22.45 -0.36 3.84
N ARG A 249 23.56 -0.77 4.41
CA ARG A 249 24.35 0.02 5.38
C ARG A 249 24.94 1.29 4.75
N GLY A 250 25.11 1.32 3.45
CA GLY A 250 25.55 2.49 2.69
C GLY A 250 24.46 3.54 2.46
N ALA A 251 23.25 3.39 3.01
CA ALA A 251 22.20 4.39 2.91
C ALA A 251 22.54 5.66 3.69
N GLY A 252 22.22 6.84 3.11
CA GLY A 252 22.51 8.14 3.74
C GLY A 252 21.68 8.40 4.99
N ALA A 253 22.19 9.16 5.97
CA ALA A 253 21.43 9.56 7.14
C ALA A 253 20.19 10.40 6.77
N LEU A 254 19.08 10.19 7.49
CA LEU A 254 17.85 10.98 7.35
C LEU A 254 17.84 12.11 8.39
N SER A 255 17.53 13.33 7.96
CA SER A 255 17.51 14.53 8.79
C SER A 255 16.10 14.89 9.29
N CYS A 256 15.22 13.91 9.46
CA CYS A 256 13.88 14.11 9.98
C CYS A 256 13.64 13.29 11.24
N ALA A 257 12.66 13.71 12.06
CA ALA A 257 12.17 12.91 13.17
C ALA A 257 11.26 11.78 12.67
N ALA A 258 11.17 10.70 13.45
CA ALA A 258 10.17 9.66 13.18
C ALA A 258 8.76 10.23 13.38
N TRP A 259 7.83 9.80 12.54
CA TRP A 259 6.42 10.12 12.70
C TRP A 259 5.89 9.63 14.05
N ASP A 260 4.95 10.39 14.61
CA ASP A 260 4.31 10.09 15.88
C ASP A 260 2.82 10.38 15.77
N ALA A 261 2.00 9.35 15.97
CA ALA A 261 0.54 9.46 15.92
C ALA A 261 -0.03 10.43 16.97
N GLY A 262 0.67 10.65 18.10
CA GLY A 262 0.27 11.57 19.16
C GLY A 262 0.55 13.05 18.84
N VAL A 263 1.41 13.31 17.85
CA VAL A 263 1.77 14.68 17.45
C VAL A 263 0.95 15.08 16.23
N VAL A 264 -0.15 15.80 16.46
CA VAL A 264 -0.96 16.37 15.39
C VAL A 264 -0.26 17.61 14.85
N SER A 265 0.62 17.46 13.88
CA SER A 265 1.07 18.57 13.05
C SER A 265 -0.05 18.90 12.03
N PRO A 266 -0.36 20.16 11.77
CA PRO A 266 -1.28 20.50 10.68
C PRO A 266 -0.70 19.93 9.38
N PRO A 267 -1.54 19.32 8.51
CA PRO A 267 -1.06 18.84 7.23
C PRO A 267 -0.46 20.03 6.45
N PRO A 268 0.65 19.83 5.73
CA PRO A 268 1.15 20.86 4.83
C PRO A 268 0.07 21.22 3.81
N PRO A 269 -0.02 22.48 3.40
CA PRO A 269 -0.99 22.90 2.41
C PRO A 269 -0.77 22.09 1.13
N LEU A 270 -1.82 21.41 0.66
CA LEU A 270 -1.75 20.68 -0.61
C LEU A 270 -1.34 21.68 -1.71
N PRO A 271 -0.38 21.32 -2.58
CA PRO A 271 0.00 22.18 -3.68
C PRO A 271 -1.25 22.51 -4.51
N VAL A 272 -1.49 23.81 -4.69
CA VAL A 272 -2.57 24.29 -5.54
C VAL A 272 -2.25 23.81 -6.95
N PRO A 273 -3.15 23.13 -7.68
CA PRO A 273 -2.92 22.81 -9.08
C PRO A 273 -2.66 24.13 -9.83
N VAL A 274 -1.46 24.28 -10.38
CA VAL A 274 -1.15 25.43 -11.21
C VAL A 274 -1.90 25.24 -12.52
N PRO A 275 -2.88 26.08 -12.88
CA PRO A 275 -3.56 25.96 -14.15
C PRO A 275 -2.55 26.23 -15.27
N GLY A 276 -2.21 25.23 -16.07
CA GLY A 276 -1.48 25.40 -17.33
C GLY A 276 0.03 25.59 -17.25
N GLY A 277 0.70 25.13 -16.18
CA GLY A 277 2.16 25.07 -16.14
C GLY A 277 2.68 24.02 -17.10
N PHE A 278 3.21 24.43 -18.25
CA PHE A 278 4.02 23.58 -19.11
C PHE A 278 5.21 23.04 -18.28
N ALA A 279 5.44 21.74 -18.34
CA ALA A 279 6.66 21.15 -17.80
C ALA A 279 7.87 21.92 -18.39
N PRO A 280 8.89 22.24 -17.59
CA PRO A 280 10.08 22.86 -18.12
C PRO A 280 10.66 21.94 -19.20
N ARG A 281 10.81 22.51 -20.40
CA ARG A 281 11.49 21.86 -21.52
C ARG A 281 12.91 21.55 -21.06
N PRO A 282 13.40 20.30 -21.20
CA PRO A 282 14.80 20.04 -20.88
C PRO A 282 15.68 20.97 -21.70
N PRO A 283 16.80 21.47 -21.16
CA PRO A 283 17.68 22.39 -21.87
C PRO A 283 18.13 21.79 -23.18
N ASP A 284 18.02 22.55 -24.26
CA ASP A 284 18.49 22.17 -25.59
C ASP A 284 19.97 21.79 -25.51
N ARG A 285 20.29 20.53 -25.72
CA ARG A 285 21.66 20.09 -25.92
C ARG A 285 22.15 20.62 -27.29
N PRO A 286 23.27 21.35 -27.37
CA PRO A 286 23.79 21.79 -28.64
C PRO A 286 24.31 20.59 -29.44
N GLY A 287 23.82 20.44 -30.66
CA GLY A 287 24.52 19.83 -31.78
C GLY A 287 24.51 18.32 -31.88
N ARG A 288 23.38 17.70 -32.23
CA ARG A 288 23.43 16.49 -33.09
C ARG A 288 22.64 16.78 -34.38
N PRO A 289 23.20 16.48 -35.57
CA PRO A 289 22.48 16.63 -36.83
C PRO A 289 21.28 15.65 -36.86
N ARG A 290 20.14 16.16 -37.31
CA ARG A 290 18.97 15.35 -37.59
C ARG A 290 19.26 14.37 -38.71
N PRO A 291 18.84 13.09 -38.62
CA PRO A 291 18.85 12.20 -39.78
C PRO A 291 17.93 12.78 -40.85
N GLN A 292 18.43 12.94 -42.07
CA GLN A 292 17.61 13.25 -43.24
C GLN A 292 16.79 12.01 -43.59
N THR A 293 15.48 12.15 -43.60
CA THR A 293 14.56 11.17 -44.22
C THR A 293 14.75 11.25 -45.76
N PRO A 294 14.89 10.14 -46.47
CA PRO A 294 14.82 10.16 -47.93
C PRO A 294 13.36 10.40 -48.36
N ASP A 295 13.18 11.39 -49.22
CA ASP A 295 11.93 11.63 -49.94
C ASP A 295 11.60 10.46 -50.87
N GLY A 296 10.34 10.09 -50.92
CA GLY A 296 9.73 9.34 -52.00
C GLY A 296 9.30 7.92 -51.69
N LEU A 297 8.00 7.78 -51.39
CA LEU A 297 7.11 6.76 -51.93
C LEU A 297 5.68 7.10 -51.49
N GLU A 298 5.00 7.73 -52.43
CA GLU A 298 3.52 7.87 -52.38
C GLU A 298 2.84 6.53 -52.72
N GLY A 299 1.78 6.25 -52.00
CA GLY A 299 0.60 5.55 -52.48
C GLY A 299 0.70 4.03 -52.57
N VAL A 300 -0.02 3.36 -51.66
CA VAL A 300 -1.06 2.36 -52.04
C VAL A 300 -1.91 2.07 -50.79
N GLY A 301 -3.17 2.46 -50.82
CA GLY A 301 -4.18 2.01 -49.88
C GLY A 301 -4.57 0.55 -50.13
N ARG A 302 -4.72 -0.22 -49.07
CA ARG A 302 -5.55 -1.44 -49.10
C ARG A 302 -6.16 -1.72 -47.72
N SER A 303 -7.45 -1.62 -47.71
CA SER A 303 -8.54 -2.39 -47.09
C SER A 303 -8.12 -3.54 -46.17
N ALA A 304 -8.51 -3.44 -44.92
CA ALA A 304 -8.49 -4.56 -43.94
C ALA A 304 -9.83 -5.32 -44.05
N ALA A 305 -9.73 -6.64 -44.26
CA ALA A 305 -10.84 -7.58 -44.11
C ALA A 305 -10.71 -8.31 -42.75
N PRO A 306 -11.81 -8.73 -42.11
CA PRO A 306 -11.80 -9.27 -40.75
C PRO A 306 -11.36 -10.74 -40.71
N ALA A 307 -10.58 -11.08 -39.68
CA ALA A 307 -10.16 -12.44 -39.39
C ALA A 307 -11.33 -13.28 -38.86
N ARG A 308 -11.49 -14.46 -39.43
CA ARG A 308 -12.45 -15.51 -39.03
C ARG A 308 -11.91 -16.28 -37.82
N THR A 309 -12.78 -16.53 -36.85
CA THR A 309 -12.64 -17.56 -35.80
C THR A 309 -12.82 -18.97 -36.40
N PRO A 310 -12.10 -19.98 -35.97
CA PRO A 310 -12.46 -21.38 -36.22
C PRO A 310 -13.31 -21.93 -35.07
N ASP A 311 -14.47 -22.46 -35.47
CA ASP A 311 -15.35 -23.30 -34.65
C ASP A 311 -14.77 -24.70 -34.45
N GLY A 312 -15.10 -25.28 -33.29
CA GLY A 312 -15.42 -26.70 -33.20
C GLY A 312 -14.36 -27.58 -32.57
N LEU A 313 -14.68 -28.06 -31.40
CA LEU A 313 -14.66 -29.51 -31.08
C LEU A 313 -15.44 -29.74 -29.78
N GLU A 314 -16.57 -30.39 -29.94
CA GLU A 314 -17.37 -31.02 -28.88
C GLU A 314 -16.69 -32.29 -28.36
N GLY A 315 -16.92 -32.60 -27.07
CA GLY A 315 -17.20 -33.98 -26.72
C GLY A 315 -16.37 -34.62 -25.63
N VAL A 316 -17.14 -35.07 -24.70
CA VAL A 316 -17.01 -36.26 -23.84
C VAL A 316 -16.62 -35.99 -22.38
N GLY A 317 -17.68 -35.99 -21.57
CA GLY A 317 -17.59 -36.16 -20.12
C GLY A 317 -17.26 -37.58 -19.72
N ARG A 318 -16.62 -37.72 -18.57
CA ARG A 318 -16.81 -38.89 -17.67
C ARG A 318 -16.50 -38.46 -16.24
N GLY A 319 -17.45 -38.77 -15.36
CA GLY A 319 -17.43 -38.52 -13.95
C GLY A 319 -16.34 -39.28 -13.19
N ALA A 320 -15.88 -38.70 -12.12
CA ALA A 320 -15.14 -39.38 -11.07
C ALA A 320 -15.80 -39.06 -9.72
N ALA A 321 -16.06 -40.12 -8.98
CA ALA A 321 -16.69 -40.12 -7.67
C ALA A 321 -15.77 -39.54 -6.59
N PRO A 322 -16.32 -39.14 -5.42
CA PRO A 322 -15.56 -38.47 -4.37
C PRO A 322 -14.69 -39.45 -3.58
N VAL A 323 -13.42 -39.10 -3.41
CA VAL A 323 -12.49 -39.79 -2.52
C VAL A 323 -12.72 -39.30 -1.10
N ARG A 324 -12.99 -40.21 -0.17
CA ARG A 324 -13.06 -39.99 1.26
C ARG A 324 -11.66 -39.69 1.81
N THR A 325 -11.55 -38.62 2.58
CA THR A 325 -10.38 -38.32 3.42
C THR A 325 -10.44 -39.10 4.72
N PRO A 326 -9.31 -39.64 5.23
CA PRO A 326 -9.26 -40.23 6.56
C PRO A 326 -9.02 -39.17 7.63
N ASP A 327 -9.64 -39.39 8.78
CA ASP A 327 -9.49 -38.64 10.02
C ASP A 327 -8.02 -38.61 10.48
N GLY A 328 -7.53 -37.43 10.83
CA GLY A 328 -6.22 -37.22 11.45
C GLY A 328 -6.31 -36.26 12.63
N PRO A 329 -5.40 -36.32 13.61
CA PRO A 329 -5.68 -36.04 15.00
C PRO A 329 -5.71 -34.53 15.37
N GLU A 330 -6.50 -34.27 16.37
CA GLU A 330 -6.58 -33.00 17.09
C GLU A 330 -5.23 -32.58 17.69
N GLY A 331 -4.74 -31.41 17.29
CA GLY A 331 -3.56 -30.76 17.86
C GLY A 331 -3.87 -29.31 18.22
N VAL A 332 -4.10 -29.10 19.51
CA VAL A 332 -4.36 -27.79 20.13
C VAL A 332 -3.15 -26.87 19.93
N GLY A 333 -3.25 -25.93 19.00
CA GLY A 333 -2.33 -24.80 18.86
C GLY A 333 -2.95 -23.54 19.44
N ARG A 334 -2.54 -23.16 20.64
CA ARG A 334 -2.91 -21.88 21.28
C ARG A 334 -2.40 -20.72 20.42
N SER A 335 -3.33 -19.92 19.91
CA SER A 335 -3.07 -18.61 19.33
C SER A 335 -2.31 -17.75 20.34
N ALA A 336 -1.20 -17.16 19.90
CA ALA A 336 -0.43 -16.21 20.70
C ALA A 336 -1.28 -14.95 20.91
N ALA A 337 -1.51 -14.60 22.17
CA ALA A 337 -2.15 -13.38 22.58
C ALA A 337 -1.29 -12.16 22.18
N PRO A 338 -1.91 -11.01 21.87
CA PRO A 338 -1.18 -9.79 21.59
C PRO A 338 -0.35 -9.36 22.81
N ALA A 339 0.86 -8.88 22.53
CA ALA A 339 1.83 -8.44 23.54
C ALA A 339 1.21 -7.41 24.48
N ARG A 340 1.25 -7.69 25.79
CA ARG A 340 0.90 -6.76 26.84
C ARG A 340 1.89 -5.59 26.85
N THR A 341 1.37 -4.38 26.82
CA THR A 341 2.11 -3.16 27.16
C THR A 341 2.62 -3.23 28.59
N PRO A 342 3.83 -2.72 28.90
CA PRO A 342 4.35 -2.68 30.26
C PRO A 342 3.50 -1.73 31.13
N ASP A 343 3.07 -2.23 32.26
CA ASP A 343 2.48 -1.44 33.35
C ASP A 343 3.47 -0.42 33.88
N GLY A 344 3.10 0.83 33.92
CA GLY A 344 3.83 1.86 34.62
C GLY A 344 3.51 3.28 34.20
N LEU A 345 2.28 3.74 34.38
CA LEU A 345 1.89 5.15 34.60
C LEU A 345 0.48 5.16 35.20
N GLU A 346 0.39 4.89 36.49
CA GLU A 346 -0.80 5.23 37.26
C GLU A 346 -0.80 6.73 37.57
N GLY A 347 -1.90 7.41 37.20
CA GLY A 347 -2.22 8.71 37.77
C GLY A 347 -2.43 9.88 36.81
N VAL A 348 -3.26 9.71 35.75
CA VAL A 348 -4.01 10.85 35.18
C VAL A 348 -5.41 10.32 34.86
N GLY A 349 -6.44 11.06 35.28
CA GLY A 349 -7.84 10.65 35.26
C GLY A 349 -8.22 9.83 34.04
N ARG A 350 -8.75 8.63 34.23
CA ARG A 350 -9.32 7.76 33.21
C ARG A 350 -10.54 8.46 32.59
N SER A 351 -10.34 9.31 31.59
CA SER A 351 -11.35 9.54 30.59
C SER A 351 -11.60 8.18 29.94
N SER A 352 -12.81 7.63 30.07
CA SER A 352 -13.17 6.33 29.51
C SER A 352 -12.85 6.33 28.02
N ARG A 353 -11.92 5.47 27.61
CA ARG A 353 -11.61 5.26 26.19
C ARG A 353 -12.88 4.79 25.49
N VAL A 354 -13.14 5.32 24.30
CA VAL A 354 -14.26 4.86 23.49
C VAL A 354 -13.84 3.67 22.65
N THR A 355 -14.64 2.62 22.60
CA THR A 355 -14.39 1.45 21.76
C THR A 355 -14.72 1.76 20.31
N VAL A 356 -13.74 1.63 19.43
CA VAL A 356 -13.89 1.69 17.98
C VAL A 356 -13.65 0.30 17.41
N ALA A 357 -14.69 -0.29 16.82
CA ALA A 357 -14.60 -1.56 16.12
C ALA A 357 -13.99 -1.33 14.72
N VAL A 358 -13.05 -2.18 14.33
CA VAL A 358 -12.42 -2.15 13.03
C VAL A 358 -12.62 -3.50 12.34
N ALA A 359 -13.27 -3.49 11.19
CA ALA A 359 -13.47 -4.71 10.41
C ALA A 359 -12.12 -5.23 9.87
N GLY A 360 -11.89 -6.52 10.03
CA GLY A 360 -10.71 -7.25 9.58
C GLY A 360 -11.08 -8.58 8.93
N GLY A 361 -10.19 -9.55 9.04
CA GLY A 361 -10.37 -10.87 8.44
C GLY A 361 -10.16 -10.89 6.93
N ALA A 362 -10.59 -11.96 6.27
CA ALA A 362 -10.29 -12.19 4.85
C ALA A 362 -11.06 -11.25 3.91
N ALA A 363 -12.24 -10.77 4.29
CA ALA A 363 -13.06 -9.90 3.46
C ALA A 363 -12.62 -8.43 3.49
N PHE A 364 -11.97 -7.97 4.59
CA PHE A 364 -11.59 -6.57 4.83
C PHE A 364 -10.11 -6.46 5.19
N THR A 365 -9.26 -6.68 4.20
CA THR A 365 -7.79 -6.74 4.36
C THR A 365 -7.09 -5.43 4.06
N PHE A 366 -7.78 -4.44 3.49
CA PHE A 366 -7.18 -3.20 3.01
C PHE A 366 -7.31 -2.10 4.06
N SER A 367 -6.29 -1.95 4.88
CA SER A 367 -6.14 -0.85 5.83
C SER A 367 -4.66 -0.52 6.04
N TYR A 368 -4.37 0.72 6.44
CA TYR A 368 -3.03 1.13 6.82
C TYR A 368 -2.85 0.96 8.34
N ALA A 369 -1.68 0.49 8.77
CA ALA A 369 -1.36 0.31 10.19
C ALA A 369 -1.50 1.62 10.98
N GLU A 370 -1.21 2.74 10.35
CA GLU A 370 -1.29 4.08 10.90
C GLU A 370 -2.72 4.50 11.29
N HIS A 371 -3.77 3.90 10.68
CA HIS A 371 -5.15 4.19 11.05
C HIS A 371 -5.45 3.76 12.49
N ALA A 372 -5.10 2.53 12.85
CA ALA A 372 -5.28 2.04 14.21
C ALA A 372 -4.42 2.81 15.23
N GLU A 373 -3.19 3.16 14.85
CA GLU A 373 -2.28 3.96 15.68
C GLU A 373 -2.83 5.36 15.95
N LEU A 374 -3.39 6.03 14.93
CA LEU A 374 -4.01 7.35 15.05
C LEU A 374 -5.30 7.32 15.87
N LEU A 375 -6.14 6.29 15.70
CA LEU A 375 -7.34 6.11 16.52
C LEU A 375 -6.97 5.91 17.99
N ALA A 376 -5.98 5.07 18.28
CA ALA A 376 -5.48 4.84 19.63
C ALA A 376 -4.88 6.12 20.24
N ALA A 377 -4.09 6.89 19.48
CA ALA A 377 -3.53 8.16 19.89
C ALA A 377 -4.62 9.24 20.15
N ALA A 378 -5.74 9.19 19.41
CA ALA A 378 -6.91 10.04 19.65
C ALA A 378 -7.73 9.61 20.88
N GLY A 379 -7.36 8.50 21.54
CA GLY A 379 -7.97 8.01 22.76
C GLY A 379 -9.08 6.96 22.56
N ALA A 380 -9.06 6.27 21.43
CA ALA A 380 -9.90 5.09 21.21
C ALA A 380 -9.24 3.82 21.75
N GLU A 381 -10.07 2.87 22.15
CA GLU A 381 -9.72 1.46 22.25
C GLU A 381 -10.11 0.80 20.91
N VAL A 382 -9.11 0.36 20.15
CA VAL A 382 -9.32 -0.24 18.84
C VAL A 382 -9.48 -1.74 18.98
N VAL A 383 -10.64 -2.26 18.58
CA VAL A 383 -10.98 -3.69 18.65
C VAL A 383 -11.27 -4.21 17.25
N VAL A 384 -10.47 -5.17 16.78
CA VAL A 384 -10.66 -5.80 15.47
C VAL A 384 -11.68 -6.93 15.59
N PHE A 385 -12.61 -7.03 14.63
CA PHE A 385 -13.56 -8.12 14.48
C PHE A 385 -13.56 -8.66 13.04
N ASP A 386 -13.95 -9.91 12.86
CA ASP A 386 -14.01 -10.56 11.54
C ASP A 386 -15.46 -10.73 11.07
N PRO A 387 -15.96 -9.95 10.12
CA PRO A 387 -17.34 -10.06 9.63
C PRO A 387 -17.73 -11.41 9.03
N LEU A 388 -16.76 -12.28 8.73
CA LEU A 388 -17.03 -13.65 8.26
C LEU A 388 -17.27 -14.65 9.40
N ARG A 389 -16.89 -14.32 10.64
CA ARG A 389 -16.87 -15.25 11.78
C ARG A 389 -17.65 -14.76 12.99
N ASP A 390 -17.56 -13.44 13.28
CA ASP A 390 -18.20 -12.85 14.44
C ASP A 390 -19.67 -12.54 14.12
N GLU A 391 -20.57 -12.93 14.98
CA GLU A 391 -22.01 -12.70 14.84
C GLU A 391 -22.48 -11.41 15.52
N ALA A 392 -21.59 -10.71 16.22
CA ALA A 392 -21.88 -9.47 16.94
C ALA A 392 -20.70 -8.50 16.84
N LEU A 393 -20.97 -7.22 17.00
CA LEU A 393 -19.92 -6.21 17.19
C LEU A 393 -19.27 -6.36 18.58
N PRO A 394 -17.99 -5.96 18.73
CA PRO A 394 -17.33 -5.89 20.04
C PRO A 394 -18.17 -5.11 21.06
N GLU A 395 -18.19 -5.59 22.31
CA GLU A 395 -18.96 -4.95 23.39
C GLU A 395 -18.55 -3.49 23.58
N GLY A 396 -19.53 -2.61 23.78
CA GLY A 396 -19.31 -1.19 24.00
C GLY A 396 -18.87 -0.41 22.76
N THR A 397 -19.00 -0.98 21.55
CA THR A 397 -18.69 -0.28 20.29
C THR A 397 -19.45 1.03 20.19
N ARG A 398 -18.71 2.14 20.02
CA ARG A 398 -19.23 3.51 19.85
C ARG A 398 -18.88 4.10 18.49
N GLY A 399 -18.06 3.43 17.69
CA GLY A 399 -17.72 3.80 16.33
C GLY A 399 -17.25 2.60 15.53
N LEU A 400 -17.41 2.66 14.21
CA LEU A 400 -17.10 1.56 13.31
C LEU A 400 -16.25 2.04 12.13
N VAL A 401 -15.15 1.34 11.87
CA VAL A 401 -14.31 1.52 10.67
C VAL A 401 -14.34 0.25 9.85
N VAL A 402 -14.76 0.34 8.58
CA VAL A 402 -14.80 -0.78 7.64
C VAL A 402 -13.94 -0.43 6.44
N GLY A 403 -12.77 -1.01 6.36
CA GLY A 403 -11.79 -0.76 5.30
C GLY A 403 -12.16 -1.40 3.97
N GLY A 404 -11.20 -1.40 3.05
CA GLY A 404 -11.32 -2.07 1.76
C GLY A 404 -11.02 -3.56 1.82
N GLY A 405 -11.16 -4.22 0.67
CA GLY A 405 -10.94 -5.66 0.52
C GLY A 405 -11.61 -6.21 -0.72
N PHE A 406 -11.95 -7.50 -0.68
CA PHE A 406 -12.64 -8.22 -1.75
C PHE A 406 -13.98 -8.81 -1.27
N PRO A 407 -14.96 -7.98 -0.89
CA PRO A 407 -16.22 -8.48 -0.34
C PRO A 407 -17.04 -9.27 -1.36
N GLU A 408 -16.83 -9.06 -2.67
CA GLU A 408 -17.46 -9.83 -3.73
C GLU A 408 -17.07 -11.31 -3.70
N VAL A 409 -15.88 -11.64 -3.21
CA VAL A 409 -15.42 -13.02 -3.05
C VAL A 409 -16.17 -13.71 -1.92
N TYR A 410 -16.53 -12.95 -0.89
CA TYR A 410 -17.19 -13.42 0.34
C TYR A 410 -18.64 -12.95 0.44
N ALA A 411 -19.24 -12.52 -0.67
CA ALA A 411 -20.57 -11.95 -0.67
C ALA A 411 -21.64 -12.94 -0.14
N ALA A 412 -21.44 -14.24 -0.34
CA ALA A 412 -22.33 -15.28 0.18
C ALA A 412 -22.25 -15.38 1.70
N GLU A 413 -21.05 -15.46 2.24
CA GLU A 413 -20.77 -15.59 3.68
C GLU A 413 -21.17 -14.30 4.43
N LEU A 414 -20.79 -13.13 3.90
CA LEU A 414 -21.19 -11.84 4.46
C LEU A 414 -22.70 -11.68 4.48
N SER A 415 -23.38 -12.10 3.40
CA SER A 415 -24.84 -12.08 3.31
C SER A 415 -25.51 -13.04 4.31
N ALA A 416 -24.93 -14.21 4.52
CA ALA A 416 -25.44 -15.23 5.44
C ALA A 416 -25.29 -14.81 6.92
N ASN A 417 -24.34 -13.95 7.27
CA ASN A 417 -24.14 -13.44 8.62
C ASN A 417 -25.17 -12.32 8.93
N GLU A 418 -26.44 -12.70 8.97
CA GLU A 418 -27.55 -11.78 9.24
C GLU A 418 -27.47 -11.10 10.60
N PRO A 419 -27.09 -11.80 11.71
CA PRO A 419 -26.98 -11.15 13.02
C PRO A 419 -26.03 -9.96 13.00
N LEU A 420 -24.82 -10.12 12.45
CA LEU A 420 -23.86 -9.04 12.39
C LEU A 420 -24.30 -7.92 11.45
N ARG A 421 -24.87 -8.25 10.27
CA ARG A 421 -25.39 -7.21 9.36
C ARG A 421 -26.44 -6.33 10.02
N LYS A 422 -27.35 -6.93 10.81
CA LYS A 422 -28.34 -6.19 11.60
C LYS A 422 -27.68 -5.32 12.66
N ALA A 423 -26.71 -5.87 13.42
CA ALA A 423 -25.98 -5.11 14.44
C ALA A 423 -25.24 -3.89 13.86
N VAL A 424 -24.62 -4.04 12.68
CA VAL A 424 -23.98 -2.93 11.95
C VAL A 424 -25.03 -1.90 11.50
N GLY A 425 -26.16 -2.34 10.97
CA GLY A 425 -27.27 -1.47 10.59
C GLY A 425 -27.84 -0.68 11.77
N GLU A 426 -28.10 -1.34 12.89
CA GLU A 426 -28.60 -0.73 14.13
C GLU A 426 -27.59 0.28 14.69
N LEU A 427 -26.30 -0.04 14.71
CA LEU A 427 -25.24 0.88 15.13
C LEU A 427 -25.23 2.14 14.26
N ALA A 428 -25.26 1.99 12.93
CA ALA A 428 -25.29 3.12 12.01
C ALA A 428 -26.54 4.00 12.18
N LEU A 429 -27.71 3.37 12.37
CA LEU A 429 -28.99 4.07 12.58
C LEU A 429 -29.08 4.74 13.97
N SER A 430 -28.37 4.24 14.97
CA SER A 430 -28.30 4.89 16.31
C SER A 430 -27.56 6.23 16.29
N GLY A 431 -26.91 6.56 15.17
CA GLY A 431 -26.11 7.78 15.00
C GLY A 431 -24.65 7.61 15.40
N ALA A 432 -24.16 6.40 15.66
CA ALA A 432 -22.76 6.15 15.89
C ALA A 432 -21.92 6.47 14.62
N PRO A 433 -20.72 7.03 14.78
CA PRO A 433 -19.82 7.28 13.66
C PRO A 433 -19.42 6.00 12.92
N VAL A 434 -19.57 6.01 11.60
CA VAL A 434 -19.15 4.92 10.72
C VAL A 434 -18.30 5.49 9.59
N ALA A 435 -17.08 4.97 9.42
CA ALA A 435 -16.20 5.25 8.30
C ALA A 435 -16.05 3.98 7.46
N ALA A 436 -16.47 4.04 6.19
CA ALA A 436 -16.46 2.89 5.30
C ALA A 436 -15.77 3.24 3.96
N GLU A 437 -14.73 2.48 3.61
CA GLU A 437 -13.97 2.69 2.38
C GLU A 437 -14.09 1.47 1.45
N CYS A 438 -14.33 1.69 0.16
CA CYS A 438 -14.33 0.69 -0.91
C CYS A 438 -15.22 -0.55 -0.57
N ALA A 439 -14.63 -1.66 -0.11
CA ALA A 439 -15.38 -2.84 0.34
C ALA A 439 -16.37 -2.52 1.47
N GLY A 440 -15.99 -1.62 2.37
CA GLY A 440 -16.85 -1.13 3.44
C GLY A 440 -18.09 -0.41 2.91
N LEU A 441 -17.94 0.43 1.87
CA LEU A 441 -19.07 1.04 1.18
C LEU A 441 -20.02 -0.04 0.65
N LEU A 442 -19.48 -1.07 -0.04
CA LEU A 442 -20.29 -2.16 -0.61
C LEU A 442 -21.05 -2.93 0.47
N TYR A 443 -20.41 -3.17 1.62
CA TYR A 443 -21.02 -3.87 2.76
C TYR A 443 -22.15 -3.08 3.40
N LEU A 444 -22.09 -1.72 3.38
CA LEU A 444 -23.16 -0.87 3.88
C LEU A 444 -24.33 -0.68 2.90
N CYS A 445 -24.21 -1.05 1.62
CA CYS A 445 -25.30 -1.03 0.66
C CYS A 445 -26.45 -1.97 1.04
N ARG A 446 -27.58 -1.87 0.33
CA ARG A 446 -28.68 -2.85 0.45
C ARG A 446 -28.24 -4.23 0.02
N GLU A 447 -27.51 -4.30 -1.08
CA GLU A 447 -27.09 -5.56 -1.69
C GLU A 447 -25.78 -5.42 -2.46
N LEU A 448 -25.10 -6.55 -2.64
CA LEU A 448 -23.96 -6.74 -3.53
C LEU A 448 -24.24 -7.96 -4.43
N ASP A 449 -24.33 -7.74 -5.76
CA ASP A 449 -24.70 -8.76 -6.76
C ASP A 449 -25.97 -9.52 -6.38
N GLY A 450 -27.01 -8.79 -5.93
CA GLY A 450 -28.30 -9.34 -5.51
C GLY A 450 -28.30 -10.05 -4.14
N ARG A 451 -27.19 -10.04 -3.41
CA ARG A 451 -27.08 -10.60 -2.05
C ARG A 451 -27.27 -9.51 -1.01
N PRO A 452 -28.16 -9.71 -0.02
CA PRO A 452 -28.37 -8.72 1.04
C PRO A 452 -27.08 -8.36 1.78
N MET A 453 -26.85 -7.06 1.99
CA MET A 453 -25.80 -6.51 2.83
C MET A 453 -26.40 -5.78 4.03
N CYS A 454 -25.71 -4.84 4.67
CA CYS A 454 -26.21 -4.22 5.90
C CYS A 454 -27.42 -3.30 5.71
N GLY A 455 -27.70 -2.81 4.49
CA GLY A 455 -28.87 -2.00 4.19
C GLY A 455 -28.88 -0.60 4.84
N VAL A 456 -27.70 -0.09 5.20
CA VAL A 456 -27.54 1.26 5.77
C VAL A 456 -27.76 2.32 4.69
N LEU A 457 -27.24 2.07 3.50
CA LEU A 457 -27.34 2.96 2.34
C LEU A 457 -28.39 2.43 1.37
N ASP A 458 -29.26 3.32 0.89
CA ASP A 458 -30.22 3.00 -0.18
C ASP A 458 -29.54 2.95 -1.55
N ALA A 459 -28.62 2.03 -1.70
CA ALA A 459 -27.82 1.82 -2.90
C ALA A 459 -27.60 0.32 -3.13
N ALA A 460 -27.43 -0.06 -4.39
CA ALA A 460 -27.09 -1.42 -4.80
C ALA A 460 -25.70 -1.46 -5.43
N ALA A 461 -24.90 -2.45 -5.04
CA ALA A 461 -23.57 -2.66 -5.56
C ALA A 461 -23.53 -3.87 -6.50
N ARG A 462 -22.71 -3.80 -7.54
CA ARG A 462 -22.49 -4.93 -8.46
C ARG A 462 -21.10 -4.94 -9.05
N MET A 463 -20.62 -6.12 -9.40
CA MET A 463 -19.37 -6.30 -10.15
C MET A 463 -19.48 -5.79 -11.58
N THR A 464 -18.37 -5.29 -12.11
CA THR A 464 -18.24 -4.87 -13.51
C THR A 464 -16.96 -5.39 -14.15
N GLY A 465 -16.91 -5.42 -15.49
CA GLY A 465 -15.69 -5.72 -16.23
C GLY A 465 -14.65 -4.59 -16.21
N ARG A 466 -15.06 -3.37 -15.83
CA ARG A 466 -14.19 -2.17 -15.84
C ARG A 466 -13.40 -2.07 -14.52
N LEU A 467 -12.08 -1.90 -14.63
CA LEU A 467 -11.23 -1.52 -13.51
C LEU A 467 -11.22 0.01 -13.35
N THR A 468 -11.54 0.48 -12.15
CA THR A 468 -11.29 1.86 -11.73
C THR A 468 -10.05 1.85 -10.85
N LEU A 469 -9.01 2.58 -11.29
CA LEU A 469 -7.71 2.61 -10.63
C LEU A 469 -7.12 4.00 -10.74
N GLY A 470 -6.58 4.52 -9.63
CA GLY A 470 -5.72 5.70 -9.63
C GLY A 470 -5.95 6.65 -8.48
N TYR A 471 -5.03 7.58 -8.36
CA TYR A 471 -5.07 8.66 -7.38
C TYR A 471 -6.18 9.67 -7.66
N ARG A 472 -6.72 10.26 -6.60
CA ARG A 472 -7.79 11.27 -6.65
C ARG A 472 -7.50 12.42 -5.71
N ASP A 473 -7.76 13.64 -6.19
CA ASP A 473 -7.93 14.81 -5.35
C ASP A 473 -9.43 14.99 -5.10
N ALA A 474 -9.83 14.95 -3.84
CA ALA A 474 -11.20 15.03 -3.38
C ALA A 474 -11.42 16.30 -2.55
N VAL A 475 -12.64 16.83 -2.61
CA VAL A 475 -13.09 17.93 -1.75
C VAL A 475 -14.36 17.45 -1.04
N ALA A 476 -14.42 17.57 0.28
CA ALA A 476 -15.59 17.24 1.06
C ALA A 476 -16.77 18.15 0.65
N VAL A 477 -17.89 17.54 0.25
CA VAL A 477 -19.08 18.30 -0.18
C VAL A 477 -19.80 18.93 1.02
N GLY A 478 -19.77 18.24 2.16
CA GLY A 478 -20.36 18.68 3.41
C GLY A 478 -19.55 18.18 4.61
N ASP A 479 -20.01 18.57 5.80
CA ASP A 479 -19.44 18.04 7.05
C ASP A 479 -19.73 16.55 7.20
N SER A 480 -18.72 15.78 7.60
CA SER A 480 -18.83 14.35 7.89
C SER A 480 -18.01 13.95 9.11
N VAL A 481 -18.01 12.68 9.45
CA VAL A 481 -17.16 12.12 10.53
C VAL A 481 -15.68 12.14 10.17
N LEU A 482 -15.31 12.28 8.88
CA LEU A 482 -13.93 12.29 8.41
C LEU A 482 -13.43 13.70 8.04
N ALA A 483 -14.28 14.57 7.50
CA ALA A 483 -13.84 15.85 6.96
C ALA A 483 -14.86 16.98 7.20
N ALA A 484 -14.41 18.22 7.27
CA ALA A 484 -15.25 19.40 7.21
C ALA A 484 -15.56 19.79 5.74
N ALA A 485 -16.68 20.47 5.52
CA ALA A 485 -17.06 20.99 4.21
C ALA A 485 -15.91 21.81 3.58
N GLY A 486 -15.57 21.53 2.33
CA GLY A 486 -14.48 22.17 1.61
C GLY A 486 -13.08 21.66 1.92
N GLU A 487 -12.92 20.79 2.90
CA GLU A 487 -11.63 20.15 3.21
C GLU A 487 -11.17 19.26 2.06
N ARG A 488 -9.88 19.33 1.74
CA ARG A 488 -9.28 18.57 0.65
C ARG A 488 -8.66 17.28 1.18
N MET A 489 -8.88 16.19 0.46
CA MET A 489 -8.34 14.87 0.78
C MET A 489 -7.72 14.25 -0.47
N ARG A 490 -6.55 13.67 -0.33
CA ARG A 490 -5.98 12.79 -1.34
C ARG A 490 -6.34 11.34 -1.04
N GLY A 491 -6.71 10.62 -2.07
CA GLY A 491 -7.10 9.23 -1.95
C GLY A 491 -6.77 8.44 -3.21
N HIS A 492 -7.13 7.18 -3.17
CA HIS A 492 -6.90 6.22 -4.24
C HIS A 492 -8.15 5.37 -4.45
N GLU A 493 -8.57 5.17 -5.69
CA GLU A 493 -9.60 4.21 -6.06
C GLU A 493 -8.97 2.95 -6.64
N PHE A 494 -9.47 1.79 -6.25
CA PHE A 494 -9.00 0.50 -6.75
C PHE A 494 -10.12 -0.55 -6.64
N HIS A 495 -11.00 -0.60 -7.64
CA HIS A 495 -12.16 -1.50 -7.61
C HIS A 495 -12.65 -1.89 -9.01
N ARG A 496 -13.41 -2.99 -9.09
CA ARG A 496 -14.15 -3.46 -10.26
C ARG A 496 -15.66 -3.49 -10.01
N THR A 497 -16.14 -2.67 -9.12
CA THR A 497 -17.55 -2.59 -8.75
C THR A 497 -18.15 -1.24 -9.14
N VAL A 498 -19.45 -1.15 -9.16
CA VAL A 498 -20.22 0.09 -9.27
C VAL A 498 -21.32 0.06 -8.22
N VAL A 499 -21.58 1.21 -7.62
CA VAL A 499 -22.69 1.44 -6.71
C VAL A 499 -23.71 2.36 -7.42
N GLU A 500 -24.97 2.01 -7.37
CA GLU A 500 -26.07 2.76 -7.95
C GLU A 500 -27.14 3.06 -6.88
N PRO A 501 -27.40 4.38 -6.61
CA PRO A 501 -26.73 5.56 -7.13
C PRO A 501 -25.27 5.66 -6.67
N GLY A 502 -24.38 6.31 -7.47
CA GLY A 502 -22.95 6.44 -7.18
C GLY A 502 -22.60 7.51 -6.15
N ALA A 503 -23.57 8.30 -5.72
CA ALA A 503 -23.42 9.32 -4.69
C ALA A 503 -24.74 9.53 -3.96
N GLY A 504 -24.65 10.03 -2.73
CA GLY A 504 -25.82 10.34 -1.92
C GLY A 504 -26.74 11.34 -2.59
N ALA A 505 -28.06 11.10 -2.44
CA ALA A 505 -29.15 11.98 -2.84
C ALA A 505 -30.30 11.88 -1.83
N GLY A 506 -31.13 12.91 -1.75
CA GLY A 506 -32.24 12.94 -0.79
C GLY A 506 -31.74 13.06 0.66
N PRO A 507 -32.01 12.05 1.54
CA PRO A 507 -31.56 12.09 2.94
C PRO A 507 -30.05 11.92 3.09
N ALA A 508 -29.36 11.29 2.13
CA ALA A 508 -27.92 11.18 2.07
C ALA A 508 -27.35 12.30 1.19
N ALA A 509 -26.21 12.87 1.60
CA ALA A 509 -25.45 13.82 0.79
C ALA A 509 -24.27 13.10 0.11
N PRO A 510 -23.73 13.63 -1.01
CA PRO A 510 -22.46 13.16 -1.56
C PRO A 510 -21.31 13.37 -0.55
N ALA A 511 -20.39 12.43 -0.48
CA ALA A 511 -19.20 12.55 0.39
C ALA A 511 -18.15 13.46 -0.23
N TRP A 512 -17.79 13.20 -1.48
CA TRP A 512 -16.69 13.86 -2.17
C TRP A 512 -17.10 14.45 -3.51
N GLY A 513 -16.52 15.61 -3.82
CA GLY A 513 -16.39 16.11 -5.16
C GLY A 513 -15.02 15.74 -5.71
N LEU A 514 -14.96 14.92 -6.76
CA LEU A 514 -13.74 14.53 -7.45
C LEU A 514 -13.54 15.39 -8.70
N HIS A 515 -12.29 15.76 -8.98
CA HIS A 515 -11.98 16.64 -10.10
C HIS A 515 -11.45 15.88 -11.33
N ALA A 516 -10.72 14.81 -11.12
CA ALA A 516 -10.08 14.01 -12.17
C ALA A 516 -10.33 12.50 -11.95
N PRO A 517 -10.36 11.69 -13.03
CA PRO A 517 -10.25 12.07 -14.44
C PRO A 517 -11.46 12.84 -14.98
N GLU A 518 -12.61 12.71 -14.32
CA GLU A 518 -13.86 13.40 -14.64
C GLU A 518 -14.43 14.05 -13.40
N ARG A 519 -15.06 15.21 -13.56
CA ARG A 519 -15.76 15.88 -12.44
C ARG A 519 -16.99 15.08 -12.09
N ARG A 520 -17.05 14.57 -10.86
CA ARG A 520 -18.20 13.84 -10.35
C ARG A 520 -18.35 13.98 -8.85
N LEU A 521 -19.55 13.74 -8.38
CA LEU A 521 -19.83 13.50 -6.97
C LEU A 521 -19.69 12.01 -6.70
N GLU A 522 -19.22 11.65 -5.53
CA GLU A 522 -18.97 10.28 -5.15
C GLU A 522 -19.23 10.07 -3.66
N GLY A 523 -19.68 8.86 -3.30
CA GLY A 523 -19.86 8.42 -1.92
C GLY A 523 -21.07 9.02 -1.22
N PHE A 524 -21.20 8.70 0.06
CA PHE A 524 -22.40 8.98 0.86
C PHE A 524 -22.02 9.53 2.22
N VAL A 525 -22.72 10.59 2.63
CA VAL A 525 -22.78 11.07 4.01
C VAL A 525 -24.22 11.04 4.45
N GLN A 526 -24.54 10.17 5.41
CA GLN A 526 -25.90 10.03 5.97
C GLN A 526 -25.80 9.89 7.49
N HIS A 527 -26.41 10.81 8.24
CA HIS A 527 -26.18 10.92 9.69
C HIS A 527 -24.69 11.03 10.02
N ASN A 528 -24.15 10.09 10.80
CA ASN A 528 -22.73 9.96 11.11
C ASN A 528 -22.03 8.84 10.30
N VAL A 529 -22.63 8.41 9.19
CA VAL A 529 -22.00 7.46 8.26
C VAL A 529 -21.32 8.22 7.15
N HIS A 530 -20.04 7.93 6.90
CA HIS A 530 -19.29 8.33 5.73
C HIS A 530 -18.87 7.07 4.97
N ALA A 531 -19.30 6.92 3.74
CA ALA A 531 -18.98 5.76 2.92
C ALA A 531 -18.58 6.18 1.50
N SER A 532 -17.45 5.68 0.99
CA SER A 532 -16.84 6.12 -0.26
C SER A 532 -16.00 5.02 -0.89
N TYR A 533 -15.82 5.03 -2.21
CA TYR A 533 -14.79 4.22 -2.87
C TYR A 533 -13.36 4.69 -2.59
N LEU A 534 -13.21 5.94 -2.15
CA LEU A 534 -11.92 6.56 -1.97
C LEU A 534 -11.22 5.99 -0.74
N HIS A 535 -10.09 5.32 -0.95
CA HIS A 535 -9.17 4.95 0.11
C HIS A 535 -8.30 6.15 0.49
N THR A 536 -8.23 6.45 1.77
CA THR A 536 -7.47 7.57 2.31
C THR A 536 -6.38 7.10 3.27
N HIS A 537 -5.24 7.80 3.32
CA HIS A 537 -4.19 7.50 4.29
C HIS A 537 -4.19 8.58 5.38
N TRP A 538 -4.70 8.23 6.56
CA TRP A 538 -4.96 9.21 7.61
C TRP A 538 -3.69 9.85 8.21
N ALA A 539 -2.51 9.29 8.01
CA ALA A 539 -1.27 9.97 8.39
C ALA A 539 -1.05 11.26 7.58
N GLY A 540 -1.55 11.33 6.33
CA GLY A 540 -1.57 12.55 5.53
C GLY A 540 -2.62 13.58 5.96
N ALA A 541 -3.59 13.17 6.78
CA ALA A 541 -4.66 14.01 7.33
C ALA A 541 -4.97 13.60 8.78
N PRO A 542 -4.05 13.79 9.74
CA PRO A 542 -4.15 13.24 11.08
C PRO A 542 -5.35 13.77 11.89
N GLY A 543 -5.94 14.89 11.47
CA GLY A 543 -7.19 15.41 12.02
C GLY A 543 -8.39 14.49 11.88
N VAL A 544 -8.38 13.59 10.89
CA VAL A 544 -9.46 12.61 10.62
C VAL A 544 -9.72 11.72 11.83
N ALA A 545 -8.71 11.05 12.36
CA ALA A 545 -8.86 10.14 13.49
C ALA A 545 -9.38 10.86 14.75
N ARG A 546 -8.86 12.06 15.03
CA ARG A 546 -9.33 12.86 16.17
C ARG A 546 -10.80 13.25 16.00
N ARG A 547 -11.19 13.77 14.83
CA ARG A 547 -12.58 14.11 14.51
C ARG A 547 -13.49 12.90 14.68
N PHE A 548 -13.10 11.75 14.18
CA PHE A 548 -13.85 10.52 14.29
C PHE A 548 -14.07 10.10 15.75
N VAL A 549 -12.98 10.07 16.54
CA VAL A 549 -13.04 9.67 17.96
C VAL A 549 -13.84 10.68 18.81
N GLU A 550 -13.73 11.98 18.52
CA GLU A 550 -14.55 13.01 19.18
C GLU A 550 -16.04 12.79 18.92
N ARG A 551 -16.41 12.44 17.68
CA ARG A 551 -17.81 12.07 17.35
C ARG A 551 -18.26 10.81 18.11
N CYS A 552 -17.38 9.80 18.26
CA CYS A 552 -17.70 8.60 19.04
C CYS A 552 -17.96 8.89 20.54
N ARG A 553 -17.44 9.99 21.08
CA ARG A 553 -17.68 10.39 22.47
C ARG A 553 -19.03 11.11 22.66
N THR A 554 -19.54 11.72 21.61
CA THR A 554 -20.72 12.59 21.65
C THR A 554 -21.99 11.95 21.10
N SER A 555 -21.88 10.84 20.39
CA SER A 555 -23.00 10.04 19.84
C SER A 555 -23.59 9.05 20.83
#